data_531dd17fe415d3dc70c18346ebe875eb
#
_entry.id   531dd17fe415d3dc70c18346ebe875eb
#
_cell.length_a   1.000
_cell.length_b   1.000
_cell.length_c   1.000
_cell.angle_alpha   90.00
_cell.angle_beta   90.00
_cell.angle_gamma   90.00
#
_symmetry.space_group_name_H-M   'P 1'
#
loop_
_entity.id
_entity.type
_entity.pdbx_description
1 polymer ?
#
loop_
_entity_poly.entity_id
_entity_poly.type
_entity_poly.pdbx_seq_one_letter_code
_entity_poly.pdbx_strand_id
1 'polypeptide(L)'
;MGQWVQGARPRTLPAAVAPVLVGAAAAWWVLGRFLTDPDREALSSAAAGLAGSGAGWTVLAGTGAVSSSAWSGPVPLPPAADTPLAFAVRVVLALVVSLALQIGVNYANDYSDGIRGTDEARVGPVRLVGQKLASPQSVKLAAFGCFGVAALAGLALVVMTQAWWLLLVGAAAIVAAWFYTGGPSPYGYAGLGEVFVFVFFGLVAVMGTTYVLTLQLTWLALGGGIACGSLSVAILLANNLRDIPTDAVSGKRTLAVRLGDGRTRAAYVAALALPFAVAGVLALTLTPWALLALLGLPLAAAPARTVRHGALGRDLVPVLAGTGRLLLVYAVLLSAGLVVGWSLAG
;
A
#
# COMPACT_ATOMS: atom_id res chain seq x y z
N MET A 1 -0.43 -13.24 25.49
CA MET A 1 0.18 -12.84 24.20
C MET A 1 -0.74 -13.11 23.01
N GLY A 2 -1.44 -14.24 22.93
CA GLY A 2 -2.29 -14.55 21.77
C GLY A 2 -3.36 -13.55 21.42
N GLN A 3 -3.99 -12.90 22.39
CA GLN A 3 -5.04 -11.89 22.15
C GLN A 3 -4.51 -10.61 21.47
N TRP A 4 -3.31 -10.13 21.82
CA TRP A 4 -2.68 -8.96 21.18
C TRP A 4 -2.33 -9.24 19.73
N VAL A 5 -1.79 -10.46 19.43
CA VAL A 5 -1.55 -10.88 18.06
C VAL A 5 -2.84 -10.91 17.24
N GLN A 6 -3.95 -11.40 17.83
CA GLN A 6 -5.26 -11.40 17.18
C GLN A 6 -5.78 -9.97 16.97
N GLY A 7 -5.58 -9.07 17.94
CA GLY A 7 -5.93 -7.64 17.83
C GLY A 7 -5.13 -6.92 16.73
N ALA A 8 -3.86 -7.30 16.50
CA ALA A 8 -3.05 -6.82 15.38
C ALA A 8 -3.59 -7.26 14.00
N ARG A 9 -4.55 -8.19 13.96
CA ARG A 9 -5.24 -8.70 12.76
C ARG A 9 -4.28 -9.22 11.69
N PRO A 10 -3.58 -10.35 11.90
CA PRO A 10 -2.59 -10.90 10.94
C PRO A 10 -3.13 -11.06 9.51
N ARG A 11 -4.44 -11.28 9.35
CA ARG A 11 -5.09 -11.41 8.04
C ARG A 11 -5.07 -10.14 7.20
N THR A 12 -4.79 -8.98 7.79
CA THR A 12 -4.68 -7.68 7.09
C THR A 12 -3.23 -7.30 6.77
N LEU A 13 -2.23 -8.00 7.31
CA LEU A 13 -0.81 -7.74 7.07
C LEU A 13 -0.39 -7.86 5.60
N PRO A 14 -1.02 -8.68 4.74
CA PRO A 14 -0.77 -8.62 3.31
C PRO A 14 -0.86 -7.22 2.71
N ALA A 15 -1.77 -6.37 3.22
CA ALA A 15 -1.92 -4.98 2.76
C ALA A 15 -0.73 -4.08 3.13
N ALA A 16 0.09 -4.48 4.12
CA ALA A 16 1.33 -3.80 4.47
C ALA A 16 2.54 -4.34 3.72
N VAL A 17 2.60 -5.66 3.51
CA VAL A 17 3.75 -6.34 2.89
C VAL A 17 3.76 -6.19 1.38
N ALA A 18 2.62 -6.43 0.73
CA ALA A 18 2.50 -6.45 -0.72
C ALA A 18 2.96 -5.15 -1.41
N PRO A 19 2.57 -3.94 -0.95
CA PRO A 19 3.03 -2.70 -1.56
C PRO A 19 4.53 -2.50 -1.47
N VAL A 20 5.16 -2.90 -0.35
CA VAL A 20 6.62 -2.80 -0.17
C VAL A 20 7.35 -3.74 -1.14
N LEU A 21 6.85 -4.96 -1.33
CA LEU A 21 7.43 -5.91 -2.31
C LEU A 21 7.38 -5.34 -3.72
N VAL A 22 6.22 -4.84 -4.14
CA VAL A 22 6.04 -4.25 -5.49
C VAL A 22 6.90 -3.00 -5.64
N GLY A 23 6.96 -2.13 -4.63
CA GLY A 23 7.79 -0.93 -4.64
C GLY A 23 9.28 -1.24 -4.72
N ALA A 24 9.75 -2.27 -3.99
CA ALA A 24 11.14 -2.72 -4.05
C ALA A 24 11.49 -3.35 -5.41
N ALA A 25 10.59 -4.13 -6.01
CA ALA A 25 10.78 -4.68 -7.35
C ALA A 25 10.78 -3.59 -8.43
N ALA A 26 9.93 -2.58 -8.29
CA ALA A 26 9.94 -1.41 -9.17
C ALA A 26 11.26 -0.63 -9.06
N ALA A 27 11.77 -0.47 -7.84
CA ALA A 27 13.08 0.15 -7.61
C ALA A 27 14.21 -0.67 -8.24
N TRP A 28 14.18 -1.99 -8.07
CA TRP A 28 15.17 -2.89 -8.70
C TRP A 28 15.18 -2.76 -10.23
N TRP A 29 14.00 -2.70 -10.84
CA TRP A 29 13.86 -2.47 -12.28
C TRP A 29 14.48 -1.16 -12.73
N VAL A 30 14.24 -0.08 -11.99
CA VAL A 30 14.80 1.26 -12.29
C VAL A 30 16.31 1.28 -12.16
N LEU A 31 16.84 0.78 -11.04
CA LEU A 31 18.28 0.74 -10.77
C LEU A 31 19.02 -0.15 -11.77
N GLY A 32 18.43 -1.29 -12.12
CA GLY A 32 19.02 -2.21 -13.09
C GLY A 32 19.21 -1.54 -14.47
N ARG A 33 18.18 -0.87 -14.98
CA ARG A 33 18.29 -0.11 -16.24
C ARG A 33 19.35 0.98 -16.19
N PHE A 34 19.38 1.71 -15.09
CA PHE A 34 20.39 2.75 -14.90
C PHE A 34 21.81 2.18 -14.87
N LEU A 35 22.02 0.99 -14.29
CA LEU A 35 23.33 0.35 -14.20
C LEU A 35 23.83 -0.24 -15.52
N THR A 36 22.92 -0.57 -16.45
CA THR A 36 23.24 -1.15 -17.78
C THR A 36 23.23 -0.11 -18.90
N ASP A 37 22.93 1.16 -18.61
CA ASP A 37 22.92 2.23 -19.62
C ASP A 37 24.35 2.56 -20.06
N PRO A 38 24.71 2.41 -21.35
CA PRO A 38 26.05 2.71 -21.88
C PRO A 38 26.43 4.19 -21.74
N ASP A 39 25.44 5.09 -21.66
CA ASP A 39 25.66 6.53 -21.48
C ASP A 39 25.83 6.94 -20.01
N ARG A 40 25.88 5.97 -19.08
CA ARG A 40 26.01 6.18 -17.64
C ARG A 40 27.21 7.05 -17.26
N GLU A 41 28.35 6.85 -17.88
CA GLU A 41 29.58 7.63 -17.61
C GLU A 41 29.43 9.10 -18.06
N ALA A 42 28.79 9.32 -19.20
CA ALA A 42 28.44 10.65 -19.67
C ALA A 42 27.45 11.36 -18.78
N LEU A 43 26.40 10.62 -18.31
CA LEU A 43 25.41 11.14 -17.39
C LEU A 43 25.98 11.39 -15.98
N SER A 44 26.90 10.53 -15.51
CA SER A 44 27.57 10.72 -14.22
C SER A 44 28.55 11.91 -14.21
N SER A 45 29.27 12.12 -15.29
CA SER A 45 30.18 13.25 -15.44
C SER A 45 29.44 14.57 -15.61
N ALA A 46 28.32 14.59 -16.35
CA ALA A 46 27.44 15.75 -16.45
C ALA A 46 26.77 16.11 -15.09
N ALA A 47 26.37 15.12 -14.32
CA ALA A 47 25.78 15.35 -13.00
C ALA A 47 26.81 15.81 -11.95
N ALA A 48 28.03 15.30 -11.98
CA ALA A 48 29.12 15.78 -11.14
C ALA A 48 29.47 17.27 -11.41
N GLY A 49 29.36 17.72 -12.67
CA GLY A 49 29.49 19.11 -13.05
C GLY A 49 28.37 20.04 -12.59
N LEU A 50 27.19 19.49 -12.29
CA LEU A 50 25.99 20.24 -11.90
C LEU A 50 25.71 20.21 -10.39
N ALA A 51 26.46 19.44 -9.60
CA ALA A 51 26.28 19.28 -8.14
C ALA A 51 26.45 20.57 -7.32
N GLY A 52 26.72 21.70 -7.97
CA GLY A 52 26.83 23.03 -7.35
C GLY A 52 25.56 23.90 -7.42
N SER A 53 24.51 23.47 -8.11
CA SER A 53 23.28 24.26 -8.28
C SER A 53 22.04 23.46 -7.87
N GLY A 54 21.30 23.99 -6.92
CA GLY A 54 20.15 23.44 -6.18
C GLY A 54 19.17 22.52 -6.93
N ALA A 55 18.69 21.56 -6.18
CA ALA A 55 17.86 20.43 -6.56
C ALA A 55 16.62 20.75 -7.41
N GLY A 56 16.50 20.09 -8.56
CA GLY A 56 15.27 19.98 -9.36
C GLY A 56 14.73 18.55 -9.34
N TRP A 57 13.40 18.41 -9.35
CA TRP A 57 12.70 17.12 -9.39
C TRP A 57 12.54 16.65 -10.84
N THR A 58 12.79 15.39 -11.12
CA THR A 58 12.55 14.81 -12.45
C THR A 58 11.63 13.57 -12.36
N VAL A 59 10.58 13.58 -13.18
CA VAL A 59 9.77 12.40 -13.49
C VAL A 59 10.38 11.76 -14.74
N LEU A 60 10.94 10.56 -14.61
CA LEU A 60 11.39 9.79 -15.77
C LEU A 60 10.20 9.04 -16.37
N ALA A 61 9.74 9.48 -17.54
CA ALA A 61 8.85 8.69 -18.38
C ALA A 61 9.66 7.49 -18.90
N GLY A 62 9.20 6.27 -18.62
CA GLY A 62 9.82 5.06 -19.15
C GLY A 62 9.67 5.01 -20.65
N THR A 63 10.78 4.69 -21.32
CA THR A 63 10.90 4.09 -22.66
C THR A 63 10.04 4.65 -23.80
N GLY A 64 10.61 5.48 -24.54
CA GLY A 64 10.20 5.99 -25.84
C GLY A 64 10.89 7.31 -26.01
N ALA A 65 11.66 7.48 -27.07
CA ALA A 65 12.33 8.72 -27.38
C ALA A 65 11.31 9.88 -27.46
N VAL A 66 11.01 10.46 -26.31
CA VAL A 66 10.34 11.76 -26.25
C VAL A 66 11.47 12.77 -26.31
N SER A 67 11.51 13.48 -27.42
CA SER A 67 12.45 14.59 -27.63
C SER A 67 12.48 15.50 -26.41
N SER A 68 13.65 15.59 -25.80
CA SER A 68 13.94 16.20 -24.51
C SER A 68 13.94 17.73 -24.52
N SER A 69 12.97 18.38 -25.16
CA SER A 69 12.93 19.85 -25.20
C SER A 69 12.16 20.54 -24.08
N ALA A 70 11.66 19.81 -23.06
CA ALA A 70 10.79 20.39 -22.04
C ALA A 70 11.31 20.37 -20.58
N TRP A 71 12.41 19.67 -20.24
CA TRP A 71 12.90 19.63 -18.85
C TRP A 71 14.42 19.61 -18.77
N SER A 72 15.01 20.76 -18.51
CA SER A 72 16.48 20.98 -18.36
C SER A 72 16.91 21.04 -16.88
N GLY A 73 16.40 20.15 -16.01
CA GLY A 73 16.87 20.00 -14.64
C GLY A 73 17.79 18.78 -14.49
N PRO A 74 18.82 18.83 -13.60
CA PRO A 74 19.66 17.66 -13.35
C PRO A 74 18.81 16.54 -12.74
N VAL A 75 18.87 15.35 -13.37
CA VAL A 75 18.31 14.10 -12.79
C VAL A 75 19.08 13.83 -11.50
N PRO A 76 18.43 13.77 -10.31
CA PRO A 76 19.12 13.30 -9.15
C PRO A 76 19.57 11.87 -9.44
N LEU A 77 20.87 11.64 -9.53
CA LEU A 77 21.39 10.28 -9.60
C LEU A 77 20.97 9.56 -8.33
N PRO A 78 20.51 8.30 -8.42
CA PRO A 78 20.39 7.47 -7.23
C PRO A 78 21.72 7.58 -6.51
N PRO A 79 21.74 7.70 -5.16
CA PRO A 79 23.00 7.86 -4.43
C PRO A 79 23.97 6.79 -4.93
N ALA A 80 25.08 7.22 -5.54
CA ALA A 80 26.04 6.36 -6.24
C ALA A 80 26.72 5.32 -5.33
N ALA A 81 26.32 5.26 -4.09
CA ALA A 81 26.84 4.44 -3.01
C ALA A 81 25.80 3.47 -2.40
N ASP A 82 24.68 3.19 -3.07
CA ASP A 82 23.78 2.17 -2.51
C ASP A 82 24.40 0.79 -2.72
N THR A 83 25.14 0.37 -1.70
CA THR A 83 25.54 -1.02 -1.55
C THR A 83 24.29 -1.90 -1.46
N PRO A 84 24.35 -3.19 -1.85
CA PRO A 84 23.24 -4.11 -1.65
C PRO A 84 22.71 -4.11 -0.20
N LEU A 85 23.59 -3.85 0.77
CA LEU A 85 23.22 -3.70 2.17
C LEU A 85 22.36 -2.46 2.42
N ALA A 86 22.71 -1.30 1.87
CA ALA A 86 21.93 -0.07 2.04
C ALA A 86 20.54 -0.21 1.40
N PHE A 87 20.44 -0.84 0.22
CA PHE A 87 19.17 -1.18 -0.41
C PHE A 87 18.32 -2.08 0.51
N ALA A 88 18.90 -3.18 1.02
CA ALA A 88 18.19 -4.10 1.90
C ALA A 88 17.72 -3.43 3.20
N VAL A 89 18.56 -2.59 3.83
CA VAL A 89 18.20 -1.82 5.03
C VAL A 89 17.02 -0.89 4.76
N ARG A 90 16.99 -0.16 3.64
CA ARG A 90 15.87 0.71 3.28
C ARG A 90 14.59 -0.08 3.02
N VAL A 91 14.67 -1.25 2.36
CA VAL A 91 13.51 -2.15 2.18
C VAL A 91 12.96 -2.61 3.53
N VAL A 92 13.84 -3.03 4.45
CA VAL A 92 13.44 -3.46 5.80
C VAL A 92 12.79 -2.31 6.57
N LEU A 93 13.37 -1.12 6.53
CA LEU A 93 12.79 0.07 7.19
C LEU A 93 11.43 0.42 6.60
N ALA A 94 11.25 0.40 5.27
CA ALA A 94 9.96 0.60 4.62
C ALA A 94 8.92 -0.44 5.04
N LEU A 95 9.34 -1.70 5.17
CA LEU A 95 8.49 -2.78 5.68
C LEU A 95 8.10 -2.56 7.14
N VAL A 96 9.03 -2.11 7.98
CA VAL A 96 8.75 -1.76 9.39
C VAL A 96 7.75 -0.61 9.46
N VAL A 97 7.92 0.46 8.67
CA VAL A 97 6.96 1.58 8.59
C VAL A 97 5.57 1.05 8.23
N SER A 98 5.47 0.27 7.16
CA SER A 98 4.19 -0.23 6.65
C SER A 98 3.49 -1.17 7.65
N LEU A 99 4.23 -2.12 8.23
CA LEU A 99 3.69 -3.05 9.24
C LEU A 99 3.28 -2.33 10.53
N ALA A 100 4.10 -1.40 11.01
CA ALA A 100 3.82 -0.65 12.22
C ALA A 100 2.58 0.25 12.05
N LEU A 101 2.42 0.94 10.91
CA LEU A 101 1.21 1.69 10.59
C LEU A 101 -0.02 0.77 10.49
N GLN A 102 0.09 -0.39 9.84
CA GLN A 102 -1.00 -1.36 9.72
C GLN A 102 -1.47 -1.89 11.08
N ILE A 103 -0.53 -2.26 11.95
CA ILE A 103 -0.85 -2.74 13.29
C ILE A 103 -1.40 -1.59 14.14
N GLY A 104 -0.77 -0.42 14.05
CA GLY A 104 -1.20 0.78 14.75
C GLY A 104 -2.64 1.18 14.41
N VAL A 105 -3.02 1.20 13.12
CA VAL A 105 -4.39 1.50 12.71
C VAL A 105 -5.39 0.44 13.18
N ASN A 106 -4.98 -0.83 13.23
CA ASN A 106 -5.85 -1.89 13.76
C ASN A 106 -6.14 -1.70 15.24
N TYR A 107 -5.14 -1.33 16.06
CA TYR A 107 -5.34 -1.00 17.47
C TYR A 107 -6.11 0.32 17.66
N ALA A 108 -5.83 1.35 16.85
CA ALA A 108 -6.57 2.61 16.90
C ALA A 108 -8.05 2.41 16.59
N ASN A 109 -8.37 1.55 15.61
CA ASN A 109 -9.73 1.18 15.27
C ASN A 109 -10.41 0.40 16.40
N ASP A 110 -9.69 -0.55 17.03
CA ASP A 110 -10.21 -1.32 18.15
C ASP A 110 -10.52 -0.41 19.36
N TYR A 111 -9.58 0.49 19.69
CA TYR A 111 -9.80 1.50 20.73
C TYR A 111 -11.01 2.39 20.44
N SER A 112 -11.08 2.97 19.25
CA SER A 112 -12.10 3.97 18.90
C SER A 112 -13.50 3.36 18.79
N ASP A 113 -13.62 2.19 18.15
CA ASP A 113 -14.89 1.46 18.04
C ASP A 113 -15.34 0.93 19.40
N GLY A 114 -14.37 0.44 20.22
CA GLY A 114 -14.66 -0.12 21.54
C GLY A 114 -15.20 0.91 22.53
N ILE A 115 -14.63 2.12 22.59
CA ILE A 115 -15.13 3.18 23.49
C ILE A 115 -16.50 3.75 23.05
N ARG A 116 -16.88 3.57 21.77
CA ARG A 116 -18.18 3.99 21.22
C ARG A 116 -19.25 2.91 21.33
N GLY A 117 -18.89 1.68 21.78
CA GLY A 117 -19.83 0.56 21.85
C GLY A 117 -20.27 0.00 20.49
N THR A 118 -19.63 0.39 19.39
CA THR A 118 -20.04 -0.05 18.05
C THR A 118 -19.62 -1.47 17.71
N ASP A 119 -18.85 -2.13 18.57
CA ASP A 119 -18.29 -3.48 18.35
C ASP A 119 -19.02 -4.59 19.15
N GLU A 120 -20.01 -4.27 20.01
CA GLU A 120 -20.65 -5.26 20.91
C GLU A 120 -21.37 -6.38 20.17
N ALA A 121 -21.99 -6.09 19.02
CA ALA A 121 -22.75 -7.06 18.21
C ALA A 121 -22.06 -7.46 16.91
N ARG A 122 -20.79 -7.06 16.72
CA ARG A 122 -20.10 -7.21 15.43
C ARG A 122 -19.54 -8.61 15.22
N VAL A 123 -19.80 -9.18 14.05
CA VAL A 123 -19.18 -10.42 13.57
C VAL A 123 -17.81 -10.12 12.98
N GLY A 124 -16.73 -10.68 13.54
CA GLY A 124 -15.40 -10.42 12.98
C GLY A 124 -14.24 -10.89 13.86
N PRO A 125 -13.02 -10.38 13.59
CA PRO A 125 -11.85 -10.71 14.40
C PRO A 125 -11.98 -10.22 15.84
N VAL A 126 -11.12 -10.76 16.72
CA VAL A 126 -11.06 -10.38 18.13
C VAL A 126 -10.95 -8.85 18.28
N ARG A 127 -11.73 -8.31 19.21
CA ARG A 127 -11.75 -6.90 19.61
C ARG A 127 -11.32 -6.79 21.06
N LEU A 128 -10.11 -6.24 21.28
CA LEU A 128 -9.53 -6.19 22.63
C LEU A 128 -10.38 -5.35 23.60
N VAL A 129 -10.85 -4.17 23.13
CA VAL A 129 -11.68 -3.26 23.93
C VAL A 129 -13.14 -3.72 23.95
N GLY A 130 -13.73 -4.00 22.78
CA GLY A 130 -15.14 -4.38 22.66
C GLY A 130 -15.49 -5.67 23.40
N GLN A 131 -14.56 -6.64 23.45
CA GLN A 131 -14.69 -7.90 24.20
C GLN A 131 -14.13 -7.84 25.63
N LYS A 132 -13.72 -6.65 26.09
CA LYS A 132 -13.15 -6.41 27.45
C LYS A 132 -11.90 -7.25 27.76
N LEU A 133 -11.12 -7.61 26.72
CA LEU A 133 -9.88 -8.39 26.86
C LEU A 133 -8.69 -7.53 27.26
N ALA A 134 -8.74 -6.22 26.98
CA ALA A 134 -7.74 -5.25 27.40
C ALA A 134 -8.42 -3.90 27.71
N SER A 135 -7.77 -3.10 28.55
CA SER A 135 -8.26 -1.75 28.85
C SER A 135 -8.14 -0.85 27.60
N PRO A 136 -9.08 0.08 27.40
CA PRO A 136 -9.00 1.05 26.30
C PRO A 136 -7.65 1.80 26.28
N GLN A 137 -7.16 2.19 27.46
CA GLN A 137 -5.89 2.90 27.59
C GLN A 137 -4.70 2.07 27.11
N SER A 138 -4.65 0.77 27.44
CA SER A 138 -3.57 -0.12 26.98
C SER A 138 -3.57 -0.27 25.46
N VAL A 139 -4.75 -0.41 24.85
CA VAL A 139 -4.89 -0.53 23.39
C VAL A 139 -4.52 0.78 22.69
N LYS A 140 -4.92 1.93 23.26
CA LYS A 140 -4.51 3.24 22.78
C LYS A 140 -2.99 3.41 22.81
N LEU A 141 -2.33 3.06 23.94
CA LEU A 141 -0.88 3.13 24.06
C LEU A 141 -0.18 2.21 23.05
N ALA A 142 -0.70 1.00 22.82
CA ALA A 142 -0.16 0.09 21.80
C ALA A 142 -0.27 0.70 20.39
N ALA A 143 -1.38 1.37 20.05
CA ALA A 143 -1.52 2.07 18.77
C ALA A 143 -0.47 3.17 18.61
N PHE A 144 -0.30 4.05 19.62
CA PHE A 144 0.72 5.10 19.58
C PHE A 144 2.15 4.55 19.62
N GLY A 145 2.40 3.43 20.31
CA GLY A 145 3.69 2.73 20.26
C GLY A 145 4.03 2.28 18.84
N CYS A 146 3.04 1.70 18.12
CA CYS A 146 3.22 1.33 16.72
C CYS A 146 3.48 2.57 15.83
N PHE A 147 2.74 3.66 16.02
CA PHE A 147 2.97 4.91 15.28
C PHE A 147 4.36 5.50 15.59
N GLY A 148 4.84 5.39 16.83
CA GLY A 148 6.19 5.77 17.21
C GLY A 148 7.26 4.94 16.49
N VAL A 149 7.10 3.62 16.41
CA VAL A 149 7.99 2.74 15.63
C VAL A 149 7.99 3.13 14.16
N ALA A 150 6.82 3.38 13.57
CA ALA A 150 6.70 3.83 12.18
C ALA A 150 7.41 5.19 11.96
N ALA A 151 7.24 6.14 12.89
CA ALA A 151 7.89 7.44 12.82
C ALA A 151 9.42 7.35 12.91
N LEU A 152 9.96 6.51 13.81
CA LEU A 152 11.40 6.32 13.95
C LEU A 152 12.01 5.64 12.71
N ALA A 153 11.37 4.59 12.18
CA ALA A 153 11.82 3.93 10.96
C ALA A 153 11.70 4.87 9.74
N GLY A 154 10.61 5.64 9.65
CA GLY A 154 10.42 6.66 8.63
C GLY A 154 11.45 7.78 8.71
N LEU A 155 11.79 8.25 9.90
CA LEU A 155 12.85 9.24 10.12
C LEU A 155 14.21 8.70 9.66
N ALA A 156 14.52 7.43 9.96
CA ALA A 156 15.75 6.79 9.48
C ALA A 156 15.81 6.79 7.94
N LEU A 157 14.70 6.47 7.25
CA LEU A 157 14.61 6.55 5.79
C LEU A 157 14.83 7.99 5.29
N VAL A 158 14.22 9.01 5.94
CA VAL A 158 14.40 10.42 5.58
C VAL A 158 15.85 10.85 5.73
N VAL A 159 16.52 10.47 6.83
CA VAL A 159 17.94 10.77 7.05
C VAL A 159 18.81 10.08 5.99
N MET A 160 18.54 8.82 5.67
CA MET A 160 19.30 8.07 4.64
C MET A 160 19.12 8.63 3.23
N THR A 161 17.95 9.20 2.92
CA THR A 161 17.61 9.69 1.58
C THR A 161 17.75 11.21 1.44
N GLN A 162 17.88 11.94 2.56
CA GLN A 162 17.82 13.41 2.66
C GLN A 162 16.53 14.01 2.07
N ALA A 163 15.49 13.19 1.89
CA ALA A 163 14.20 13.61 1.35
C ALA A 163 13.28 14.12 2.46
N TRP A 164 13.58 15.28 3.02
CA TRP A 164 12.92 15.86 4.21
C TRP A 164 11.41 16.07 4.05
N TRP A 165 10.93 16.27 2.83
CA TRP A 165 9.50 16.41 2.56
C TRP A 165 8.69 15.13 2.88
N LEU A 166 9.33 13.95 2.93
CA LEU A 166 8.70 12.70 3.35
C LEU A 166 8.22 12.74 4.81
N LEU A 167 8.76 13.63 5.64
CA LEU A 167 8.23 13.87 7.00
C LEU A 167 6.76 14.31 6.96
N LEU A 168 6.38 15.13 5.97
CA LEU A 168 4.98 15.55 5.79
C LEU A 168 4.10 14.37 5.38
N VAL A 169 4.60 13.50 4.50
CA VAL A 169 3.87 12.28 4.08
C VAL A 169 3.69 11.32 5.26
N GLY A 170 4.76 11.11 6.05
CA GLY A 170 4.71 10.28 7.24
C GLY A 170 3.75 10.82 8.32
N ALA A 171 3.80 12.13 8.57
CA ALA A 171 2.86 12.79 9.48
C ALA A 171 1.41 12.64 8.98
N ALA A 172 1.16 12.88 7.69
CA ALA A 172 -0.16 12.70 7.09
C ALA A 172 -0.66 11.25 7.21
N ALA A 173 0.23 10.25 7.03
CA ALA A 173 -0.12 8.84 7.18
C ALA A 173 -0.53 8.50 8.63
N ILE A 174 0.20 8.99 9.64
CA ILE A 174 -0.14 8.78 11.06
C ILE A 174 -1.45 9.49 11.42
N VAL A 175 -1.64 10.73 10.98
CA VAL A 175 -2.88 11.48 11.17
C VAL A 175 -4.05 10.74 10.52
N ALA A 176 -3.90 10.30 9.27
CA ALA A 176 -4.91 9.52 8.59
C ALA A 176 -5.22 8.20 9.32
N ALA A 177 -4.19 7.47 9.80
CA ALA A 177 -4.37 6.24 10.56
C ALA A 177 -5.17 6.45 11.85
N TRP A 178 -4.93 7.54 12.58
CA TRP A 178 -5.67 7.86 13.80
C TRP A 178 -7.10 8.30 13.51
N PHE A 179 -7.32 9.24 12.58
CA PHE A 179 -8.63 9.80 12.28
C PHE A 179 -9.49 8.92 11.36
N TYR A 180 -9.02 7.74 10.98
CA TYR A 180 -9.85 6.78 10.25
C TYR A 180 -11.11 6.41 11.04
N THR A 181 -10.97 6.08 12.32
CA THR A 181 -12.08 5.81 13.26
C THR A 181 -12.04 6.69 14.51
N GLY A 182 -10.95 7.39 14.76
CA GLY A 182 -10.73 8.27 15.90
C GLY A 182 -11.30 9.68 15.72
N GLY A 183 -11.27 10.47 16.80
CA GLY A 183 -11.76 11.86 16.81
C GLY A 183 -13.28 12.01 16.76
N PRO A 184 -13.80 13.23 16.73
CA PRO A 184 -15.24 13.52 16.76
C PRO A 184 -15.94 13.20 15.43
N SER A 185 -15.24 13.31 14.28
CA SER A 185 -15.76 13.08 12.94
C SER A 185 -14.82 12.18 12.13
N PRO A 186 -14.81 10.85 12.38
CA PRO A 186 -13.93 9.93 11.66
C PRO A 186 -14.27 9.87 10.16
N TYR A 187 -13.26 10.05 9.31
CA TYR A 187 -13.50 10.04 7.87
C TYR A 187 -13.88 8.66 7.33
N GLY A 188 -13.49 7.57 8.00
CA GLY A 188 -13.95 6.22 7.67
C GLY A 188 -15.47 6.06 7.84
N TYR A 189 -16.09 6.78 8.80
CA TYR A 189 -17.53 6.81 8.98
C TYR A 189 -18.24 7.73 7.98
N ALA A 190 -17.50 8.63 7.33
CA ALA A 190 -18.01 9.56 6.33
C ALA A 190 -17.94 9.00 4.88
N GLY A 191 -17.55 7.73 4.70
CA GLY A 191 -17.47 7.08 3.38
C GLY A 191 -16.23 7.43 2.58
N LEU A 192 -15.18 7.95 3.22
CA LEU A 192 -13.90 8.26 2.59
C LEU A 192 -12.84 7.17 2.82
N GLY A 193 -13.20 6.09 3.53
CA GLY A 193 -12.26 5.01 3.87
C GLY A 193 -11.55 4.40 2.68
N GLU A 194 -12.29 4.12 1.61
CA GLU A 194 -11.78 3.52 0.39
C GLU A 194 -10.77 4.42 -0.33
N VAL A 195 -11.00 5.74 -0.34
CA VAL A 195 -10.06 6.72 -0.94
C VAL A 195 -8.74 6.72 -0.16
N PHE A 196 -8.81 6.81 1.16
CA PHE A 196 -7.61 6.84 2.00
C PHE A 196 -6.85 5.51 1.97
N VAL A 197 -7.56 4.37 1.93
CA VAL A 197 -6.94 3.05 1.74
C VAL A 197 -6.25 2.97 0.39
N PHE A 198 -6.88 3.41 -0.70
CA PHE A 198 -6.26 3.45 -2.01
C PHE A 198 -4.97 4.28 -2.02
N VAL A 199 -5.03 5.48 -1.44
CA VAL A 199 -3.90 6.40 -1.40
C VAL A 199 -2.76 5.85 -0.53
N PHE A 200 -3.02 5.48 0.73
CA PHE A 200 -1.96 5.14 1.67
C PHE A 200 -1.45 3.70 1.51
N PHE A 201 -2.33 2.71 1.26
CA PHE A 201 -1.93 1.30 1.08
C PHE A 201 -1.61 0.94 -0.38
N GLY A 202 -1.89 1.84 -1.31
CA GLY A 202 -1.51 1.72 -2.72
C GLY A 202 -0.41 2.69 -3.08
N LEU A 203 -0.82 3.92 -3.40
CA LEU A 203 0.08 4.91 -4.00
C LEU A 203 1.25 5.26 -3.09
N VAL A 204 0.99 5.69 -1.85
CA VAL A 204 2.04 6.12 -0.91
C VAL A 204 2.95 4.95 -0.55
N ALA A 205 2.39 3.77 -0.28
CA ALA A 205 3.20 2.62 0.12
C ALA A 205 4.10 2.10 -1.01
N VAL A 206 3.59 1.96 -2.25
CA VAL A 206 4.39 1.49 -3.39
C VAL A 206 5.35 2.57 -3.87
N MET A 207 4.82 3.76 -4.21
CA MET A 207 5.64 4.85 -4.75
C MET A 207 6.63 5.38 -3.72
N GLY A 208 6.24 5.46 -2.44
CA GLY A 208 7.12 5.83 -1.34
C GLY A 208 8.26 4.84 -1.15
N THR A 209 7.98 3.52 -1.23
CA THR A 209 9.02 2.49 -1.19
C THR A 209 9.97 2.62 -2.37
N THR A 210 9.45 2.75 -3.60
CA THR A 210 10.30 2.97 -4.78
C THR A 210 11.13 4.24 -4.62
N TYR A 211 10.51 5.32 -4.13
CA TYR A 211 11.17 6.61 -3.98
C TYR A 211 12.32 6.59 -2.97
N VAL A 212 12.15 5.99 -1.80
CA VAL A 212 13.24 5.90 -0.81
C VAL A 212 14.40 5.02 -1.27
N LEU A 213 14.19 4.18 -2.27
CA LEU A 213 15.21 3.32 -2.87
C LEU A 213 15.91 3.96 -4.07
N THR A 214 15.23 4.84 -4.83
CA THR A 214 15.72 5.35 -6.13
C THR A 214 15.75 6.87 -6.22
N LEU A 215 15.08 7.57 -5.31
CA LEU A 215 14.75 9.01 -5.37
C LEU A 215 13.94 9.41 -6.61
N GLN A 216 13.24 8.45 -7.23
CA GLN A 216 12.47 8.66 -8.45
C GLN A 216 11.02 8.24 -8.27
N LEU A 217 10.10 8.99 -8.88
CA LEU A 217 8.72 8.61 -9.08
C LEU A 217 8.56 8.09 -10.51
N THR A 218 8.07 6.85 -10.64
CA THR A 218 7.98 6.17 -11.94
C THR A 218 6.56 5.73 -12.25
N TRP A 219 6.24 5.64 -13.53
CA TRP A 219 4.95 5.09 -13.99
C TRP A 219 4.77 3.62 -13.58
N LEU A 220 5.88 2.87 -13.47
CA LEU A 220 5.87 1.50 -12.96
C LEU A 220 5.41 1.46 -11.50
N ALA A 221 5.98 2.33 -10.64
CA ALA A 221 5.57 2.43 -9.24
C ALA A 221 4.13 2.94 -9.10
N LEU A 222 3.69 3.86 -9.95
CA LEU A 222 2.30 4.30 -10.00
C LEU A 222 1.36 3.15 -10.36
N GLY A 223 1.67 2.37 -11.41
CA GLY A 223 0.89 1.19 -11.80
C GLY A 223 0.81 0.16 -10.66
N GLY A 224 1.96 -0.16 -10.05
CA GLY A 224 2.00 -1.04 -8.88
C GLY A 224 1.17 -0.51 -7.70
N GLY A 225 1.21 0.80 -7.46
CA GLY A 225 0.41 1.49 -6.45
C GLY A 225 -1.09 1.39 -6.72
N ILE A 226 -1.51 1.59 -7.97
CA ILE A 226 -2.91 1.42 -8.39
C ILE A 226 -3.37 -0.04 -8.15
N ALA A 227 -2.54 -1.01 -8.52
CA ALA A 227 -2.87 -2.43 -8.35
C ALA A 227 -3.00 -2.82 -6.87
N CYS A 228 -2.01 -2.51 -6.04
CA CYS A 228 -2.04 -2.81 -4.60
C CYS A 228 -3.15 -2.04 -3.87
N GLY A 229 -3.34 -0.77 -4.21
CA GLY A 229 -4.40 0.07 -3.66
C GLY A 229 -5.79 -0.48 -3.98
N SER A 230 -6.01 -0.92 -5.21
CA SER A 230 -7.27 -1.50 -5.65
C SER A 230 -7.62 -2.79 -4.88
N LEU A 231 -6.67 -3.71 -4.70
CA LEU A 231 -6.88 -4.93 -3.89
C LEU A 231 -7.08 -4.61 -2.41
N SER A 232 -6.41 -3.59 -1.87
CA SER A 232 -6.62 -3.12 -0.50
C SER A 232 -8.02 -2.52 -0.32
N VAL A 233 -8.50 -1.76 -1.32
CA VAL A 233 -9.88 -1.27 -1.37
C VAL A 233 -10.87 -2.43 -1.48
N ALA A 234 -10.59 -3.47 -2.26
CA ALA A 234 -11.44 -4.65 -2.33
C ALA A 234 -11.58 -5.34 -0.96
N ILE A 235 -10.50 -5.45 -0.17
CA ILE A 235 -10.57 -5.97 1.20
C ILE A 235 -11.51 -5.09 2.05
N LEU A 236 -11.39 -3.76 1.96
CA LEU A 236 -12.24 -2.84 2.71
C LEU A 236 -13.69 -2.91 2.26
N LEU A 237 -13.96 -2.96 0.96
CA LEU A 237 -15.32 -3.10 0.40
C LEU A 237 -15.99 -4.39 0.87
N ALA A 238 -15.27 -5.53 0.90
CA ALA A 238 -15.81 -6.78 1.42
C ALA A 238 -16.11 -6.68 2.94
N ASN A 239 -15.26 -5.99 3.69
CA ASN A 239 -15.49 -5.73 5.12
C ASN A 239 -16.73 -4.85 5.33
N ASN A 240 -16.84 -3.74 4.62
CA ASN A 240 -17.92 -2.79 4.73
C ASN A 240 -19.25 -3.38 4.18
N LEU A 241 -19.19 -4.21 3.13
CA LEU A 241 -20.36 -4.96 2.62
C LEU A 241 -20.95 -5.89 3.68
N ARG A 242 -20.09 -6.62 4.42
CA ARG A 242 -20.51 -7.46 5.54
C ARG A 242 -21.22 -6.67 6.63
N ASP A 243 -20.72 -5.46 6.88
CA ASP A 243 -21.11 -4.65 8.02
C ASP A 243 -22.24 -3.64 7.70
N ILE A 244 -22.77 -3.57 6.45
CA ILE A 244 -23.85 -2.64 6.06
C ILE A 244 -25.00 -2.59 7.08
N PRO A 245 -25.58 -3.74 7.55
CA PRO A 245 -26.71 -3.67 8.46
C PRO A 245 -26.37 -3.05 9.82
N THR A 246 -25.20 -3.38 10.37
CA THR A 246 -24.74 -2.87 11.68
C THR A 246 -24.24 -1.44 11.59
N ASP A 247 -23.56 -1.07 10.52
CA ASP A 247 -23.05 0.29 10.30
C ASP A 247 -24.20 1.28 10.10
N ALA A 248 -25.26 0.90 9.37
CA ALA A 248 -26.44 1.74 9.19
C ALA A 248 -27.14 2.05 10.52
N VAL A 249 -27.28 1.07 11.41
CA VAL A 249 -27.89 1.25 12.74
C VAL A 249 -27.00 2.08 13.67
N SER A 250 -25.67 1.91 13.59
CA SER A 250 -24.72 2.67 14.41
C SER A 250 -24.42 4.08 13.90
N GLY A 251 -25.08 4.53 12.84
CA GLY A 251 -24.90 5.85 12.25
C GLY A 251 -23.62 6.00 11.42
N LYS A 252 -22.90 4.91 11.14
CA LYS A 252 -21.74 4.92 10.24
C LYS A 252 -22.22 5.00 8.78
N ARG A 253 -21.87 6.04 8.08
CA ARG A 253 -22.19 6.23 6.65
C ARG A 253 -21.01 5.86 5.77
N THR A 254 -20.50 4.62 5.89
CA THR A 254 -19.45 4.08 5.04
C THR A 254 -19.84 4.14 3.56
N LEU A 255 -18.87 4.04 2.64
CA LEU A 255 -19.17 4.02 1.21
C LEU A 255 -20.14 2.90 0.85
N ALA A 256 -20.01 1.72 1.48
CA ALA A 256 -20.91 0.59 1.28
C ALA A 256 -22.35 0.90 1.72
N VAL A 257 -22.55 1.57 2.86
CA VAL A 257 -23.90 2.03 3.31
C VAL A 257 -24.47 3.04 2.32
N ARG A 258 -23.67 3.94 1.76
CA ARG A 258 -24.12 4.95 0.78
C ARG A 258 -24.48 4.35 -0.58
N LEU A 259 -23.68 3.41 -1.07
CA LEU A 259 -23.87 2.75 -2.37
C LEU A 259 -24.98 1.70 -2.32
N GLY A 260 -25.21 1.12 -1.16
CA GLY A 260 -26.06 -0.06 -0.98
C GLY A 260 -25.38 -1.35 -1.44
N ASP A 261 -26.03 -2.49 -1.18
CA ASP A 261 -25.48 -3.84 -1.38
C ASP A 261 -25.02 -4.08 -2.83
N GLY A 262 -25.89 -3.89 -3.81
CA GLY A 262 -25.60 -4.25 -5.21
C GLY A 262 -24.46 -3.46 -5.83
N ARG A 263 -24.40 -2.13 -5.60
CA ARG A 263 -23.31 -1.28 -6.12
C ARG A 263 -21.99 -1.57 -5.41
N THR A 264 -22.03 -1.89 -4.11
CA THR A 264 -20.82 -2.27 -3.36
C THR A 264 -20.23 -3.59 -3.89
N ARG A 265 -21.08 -4.56 -4.26
CA ARG A 265 -20.63 -5.81 -4.91
C ARG A 265 -19.99 -5.55 -6.26
N ALA A 266 -20.59 -4.68 -7.08
CA ALA A 266 -20.03 -4.29 -8.36
C ALA A 266 -18.68 -3.59 -8.20
N ALA A 267 -18.57 -2.64 -7.25
CA ALA A 267 -17.32 -1.95 -6.94
C ALA A 267 -16.22 -2.93 -6.46
N TYR A 268 -16.58 -3.93 -5.63
CA TYR A 268 -15.67 -4.98 -5.21
C TYR A 268 -15.11 -5.76 -6.40
N VAL A 269 -15.96 -6.20 -7.32
CA VAL A 269 -15.53 -6.95 -8.52
C VAL A 269 -14.65 -6.09 -9.42
N ALA A 270 -14.98 -4.82 -9.61
CA ALA A 270 -14.16 -3.88 -10.37
C ALA A 270 -12.78 -3.69 -9.72
N ALA A 271 -12.73 -3.55 -8.40
CA ALA A 271 -11.49 -3.43 -7.64
C ALA A 271 -10.63 -4.70 -7.72
N LEU A 272 -11.22 -5.89 -7.84
CA LEU A 272 -10.50 -7.14 -8.09
C LEU A 272 -9.94 -7.25 -9.52
N ALA A 273 -10.62 -6.67 -10.51
CA ALA A 273 -10.23 -6.78 -11.91
C ALA A 273 -9.10 -5.80 -12.28
N LEU A 274 -9.08 -4.61 -11.69
CA LEU A 274 -8.16 -3.54 -12.04
C LEU A 274 -6.67 -3.92 -11.96
N PRO A 275 -6.18 -4.67 -10.96
CA PRO A 275 -4.78 -5.09 -10.90
C PRO A 275 -4.34 -5.91 -12.11
N PHE A 276 -5.21 -6.76 -12.63
CA PHE A 276 -4.91 -7.59 -13.80
C PHE A 276 -4.87 -6.75 -15.09
N ALA A 277 -5.71 -5.72 -15.20
CA ALA A 277 -5.61 -4.74 -16.27
C ALA A 277 -4.28 -3.97 -16.21
N VAL A 278 -3.86 -3.56 -14.99
CA VAL A 278 -2.55 -2.93 -14.77
C VAL A 278 -1.42 -3.86 -15.20
N ALA A 279 -1.46 -5.14 -14.82
CA ALA A 279 -0.45 -6.11 -15.26
C ALA A 279 -0.38 -6.24 -16.79
N GLY A 280 -1.53 -6.22 -17.47
CA GLY A 280 -1.62 -6.20 -18.93
C GLY A 280 -0.96 -4.94 -19.54
N VAL A 281 -1.22 -3.77 -18.97
CA VAL A 281 -0.58 -2.51 -19.43
C VAL A 281 0.93 -2.56 -19.21
N LEU A 282 1.39 -3.01 -18.04
CA LEU A 282 2.82 -3.17 -17.77
C LEU A 282 3.49 -4.20 -18.70
N ALA A 283 2.75 -5.25 -19.08
CA ALA A 283 3.26 -6.24 -20.02
C ALA A 283 3.46 -5.66 -21.43
N LEU A 284 2.56 -4.80 -21.87
CA LEU A 284 2.63 -4.14 -23.18
C LEU A 284 3.68 -3.01 -23.23
N THR A 285 3.95 -2.37 -22.09
CA THR A 285 4.77 -1.15 -22.07
C THR A 285 6.18 -1.34 -21.51
N LEU A 286 6.39 -2.37 -20.67
CA LEU A 286 7.66 -2.56 -19.94
C LEU A 286 8.27 -3.94 -20.17
N THR A 287 7.56 -5.00 -19.80
CA THR A 287 8.05 -6.36 -19.89
C THR A 287 6.91 -7.37 -19.94
N PRO A 288 6.90 -8.33 -20.89
CA PRO A 288 5.87 -9.36 -20.97
C PRO A 288 5.79 -10.22 -19.70
N TRP A 289 6.85 -10.28 -18.90
CA TRP A 289 6.91 -11.00 -17.65
C TRP A 289 5.97 -10.46 -16.56
N ALA A 290 5.47 -9.24 -16.70
CA ALA A 290 4.41 -8.71 -15.84
C ALA A 290 3.13 -9.56 -15.92
N LEU A 291 2.92 -10.33 -16.98
CA LEU A 291 1.80 -11.29 -17.13
C LEU A 291 1.85 -12.43 -16.09
N LEU A 292 2.99 -12.67 -15.43
CA LEU A 292 3.02 -13.63 -14.32
C LEU A 292 1.98 -13.29 -13.25
N ALA A 293 1.66 -12.02 -13.05
CA ALA A 293 0.60 -11.59 -12.13
C ALA A 293 -0.79 -12.18 -12.48
N LEU A 294 -1.04 -12.53 -13.76
CA LEU A 294 -2.31 -13.16 -14.18
C LEU A 294 -2.49 -14.59 -13.61
N LEU A 295 -1.41 -15.25 -13.18
CA LEU A 295 -1.50 -16.51 -12.46
C LEU A 295 -2.25 -16.39 -11.12
N GLY A 296 -2.47 -15.16 -10.64
CA GLY A 296 -3.35 -14.87 -9.51
C GLY A 296 -4.85 -14.90 -9.81
N LEU A 297 -5.27 -14.92 -11.10
CA LEU A 297 -6.69 -14.91 -11.51
C LEU A 297 -7.54 -16.03 -10.86
N PRO A 298 -7.08 -17.28 -10.75
CA PRO A 298 -7.85 -18.33 -10.08
C PRO A 298 -8.18 -18.00 -8.62
N LEU A 299 -7.29 -17.29 -7.92
CA LEU A 299 -7.51 -16.86 -6.54
C LEU A 299 -8.56 -15.73 -6.44
N ALA A 300 -8.73 -14.93 -7.48
CA ALA A 300 -9.76 -13.90 -7.55
C ALA A 300 -11.16 -14.51 -7.81
N ALA A 301 -11.24 -15.63 -8.49
CA ALA A 301 -12.49 -16.22 -8.95
C ALA A 301 -13.43 -16.64 -7.80
N ALA A 302 -12.89 -17.26 -6.75
CA ALA A 302 -13.71 -17.71 -5.62
C ALA A 302 -14.30 -16.52 -4.82
N PRO A 303 -13.51 -15.53 -4.34
CA PRO A 303 -14.05 -14.34 -3.70
C PRO A 303 -15.05 -13.58 -4.56
N ALA A 304 -14.75 -13.39 -5.86
CA ALA A 304 -15.65 -12.70 -6.79
C ALA A 304 -16.99 -13.42 -6.93
N ARG A 305 -16.98 -14.73 -7.09
CA ARG A 305 -18.21 -15.55 -7.15
C ARG A 305 -19.02 -15.43 -5.85
N THR A 306 -18.39 -15.62 -4.71
CA THR A 306 -19.05 -15.53 -3.39
C THR A 306 -19.75 -14.17 -3.22
N VAL A 307 -19.07 -13.07 -3.56
CA VAL A 307 -19.66 -11.72 -3.47
C VAL A 307 -20.81 -11.55 -4.47
N ARG A 308 -20.66 -12.01 -5.73
CA ARG A 308 -21.71 -11.89 -6.75
C ARG A 308 -22.95 -12.72 -6.46
N HIS A 309 -22.81 -13.86 -5.79
CA HIS A 309 -23.93 -14.73 -5.42
C HIS A 309 -24.64 -14.29 -4.13
N GLY A 310 -24.38 -13.10 -3.62
CA GLY A 310 -25.17 -12.51 -2.55
C GLY A 310 -24.76 -12.93 -1.14
N ALA A 311 -23.53 -13.43 -0.93
CA ALA A 311 -23.02 -13.75 0.41
C ALA A 311 -23.18 -12.58 1.38
N LEU A 312 -23.56 -12.88 2.63
CA LEU A 312 -23.85 -11.91 3.70
C LEU A 312 -23.14 -12.31 5.02
N GLY A 313 -22.94 -11.35 5.89
CA GLY A 313 -22.48 -11.59 7.26
C GLY A 313 -21.22 -12.46 7.32
N ARG A 314 -21.29 -13.62 7.99
CA ARG A 314 -20.13 -14.51 8.20
C ARG A 314 -19.56 -15.11 6.93
N ASP A 315 -20.37 -15.27 5.88
CA ASP A 315 -19.93 -15.84 4.60
C ASP A 315 -18.96 -14.93 3.84
N LEU A 316 -18.90 -13.65 4.20
CA LEU A 316 -17.91 -12.70 3.69
C LEU A 316 -16.54 -12.78 4.40
N VAL A 317 -16.41 -13.46 5.53
CA VAL A 317 -15.12 -13.61 6.24
C VAL A 317 -14.08 -14.37 5.40
N PRO A 318 -14.41 -15.48 4.72
CA PRO A 318 -13.48 -16.13 3.79
C PRO A 318 -13.09 -15.24 2.60
N VAL A 319 -13.99 -14.36 2.14
CA VAL A 319 -13.73 -13.39 1.06
C VAL A 319 -12.62 -12.43 1.45
N LEU A 320 -12.65 -11.87 2.68
CA LEU A 320 -11.58 -11.00 3.17
C LEU A 320 -10.22 -11.72 3.17
N ALA A 321 -10.18 -12.94 3.69
CA ALA A 321 -8.96 -13.73 3.74
C ALA A 321 -8.45 -14.11 2.33
N GLY A 322 -9.37 -14.47 1.42
CA GLY A 322 -9.07 -14.79 0.02
C GLY A 322 -8.50 -13.59 -0.73
N THR A 323 -9.10 -12.41 -0.55
CA THR A 323 -8.62 -11.17 -1.18
C THR A 323 -7.25 -10.75 -0.63
N GLY A 324 -7.02 -10.93 0.69
CA GLY A 324 -5.71 -10.67 1.29
C GLY A 324 -4.62 -11.61 0.75
N ARG A 325 -4.94 -12.91 0.56
CA ARG A 325 -4.01 -13.85 -0.10
C ARG A 325 -3.75 -13.47 -1.56
N LEU A 326 -4.81 -13.09 -2.29
CA LEU A 326 -4.68 -12.61 -3.66
C LEU A 326 -3.74 -11.42 -3.75
N LEU A 327 -3.89 -10.42 -2.88
CA LEU A 327 -3.03 -9.26 -2.84
C LEU A 327 -1.55 -9.65 -2.66
N LEU A 328 -1.24 -10.55 -1.73
CA LEU A 328 0.14 -11.02 -1.51
C LEU A 328 0.67 -11.80 -2.70
N VAL A 329 -0.10 -12.76 -3.22
CA VAL A 329 0.30 -13.58 -4.38
C VAL A 329 0.49 -12.72 -5.62
N TYR A 330 -0.44 -11.79 -5.89
CA TYR A 330 -0.31 -10.83 -6.98
C TYR A 330 0.99 -10.02 -6.87
N ALA A 331 1.28 -9.49 -5.67
CA ALA A 331 2.49 -8.72 -5.42
C ALA A 331 3.76 -9.54 -5.65
N VAL A 332 3.80 -10.79 -5.17
CA VAL A 332 4.94 -11.69 -5.39
C VAL A 332 5.12 -12.00 -6.88
N LEU A 333 4.04 -12.34 -7.58
CA LEU A 333 4.08 -12.68 -9.00
C LEU A 333 4.49 -11.50 -9.88
N LEU A 334 3.92 -10.30 -9.61
CA LEU A 334 4.30 -9.08 -10.32
C LEU A 334 5.78 -8.75 -10.05
N SER A 335 6.21 -8.80 -8.79
CA SER A 335 7.60 -8.54 -8.41
C SER A 335 8.56 -9.53 -9.07
N ALA A 336 8.23 -10.83 -9.07
CA ALA A 336 9.02 -11.85 -9.77
C ALA A 336 9.08 -11.56 -11.28
N GLY A 337 7.95 -11.19 -11.90
CA GLY A 337 7.91 -10.81 -13.30
C GLY A 337 8.82 -9.62 -13.64
N LEU A 338 8.83 -8.61 -12.78
CA LEU A 338 9.71 -7.45 -12.96
C LEU A 338 11.20 -7.84 -12.83
N VAL A 339 11.55 -8.64 -11.81
CA VAL A 339 12.93 -9.09 -11.61
C VAL A 339 13.42 -9.98 -12.77
N VAL A 340 12.60 -10.97 -13.19
CA VAL A 340 12.93 -11.86 -14.31
C VAL A 340 13.02 -11.08 -15.62
N GLY A 341 12.08 -10.19 -15.87
CA GLY A 341 12.06 -9.36 -17.08
C GLY A 341 13.29 -8.48 -17.20
N TRP A 342 13.79 -7.97 -16.08
CA TRP A 342 15.03 -7.22 -16.06
C TRP A 342 16.25 -8.11 -16.34
N SER A 343 16.37 -9.28 -15.67
CA SER A 343 17.52 -10.18 -15.82
C SER A 343 17.65 -10.83 -17.20
N LEU A 344 16.57 -10.82 -18.00
CA LEU A 344 16.58 -11.35 -19.38
C LEU A 344 16.69 -10.24 -20.45
N ALA A 345 16.58 -8.97 -20.06
CA ALA A 345 16.72 -7.83 -20.98
C ALA A 345 18.15 -7.27 -21.03
N GLY A 346 19.02 -7.66 -20.08
CA GLY A 346 20.46 -7.38 -20.06
C GLY A 346 21.27 -8.58 -20.44
#